data_4bf5df44766010ada875223fab328da7
#
_entry.id   4bf5df44766010ada875223fab328da7
#
_cell.length_a   1.000
_cell.length_b   1.000
_cell.length_c   1.000
_cell.angle_alpha   90.00
_cell.angle_beta   90.00
_cell.angle_gamma   90.00
#
_symmetry.space_group_name_H-M   'P 1'
#
loop_
_entity.id
_entity.type
_entity.pdbx_description
1 polymer ?
#
loop_
_entity_poly.entity_id
_entity_poly.type
_entity_poly.pdbx_seq_one_letter_code
_entity_poly.pdbx_strand_id
1 'polypeptide(L)'
;MGHALNGTNAARNLPVHQGVQQPCLCEGGDEDRAFVVSAKIEPADGFDGLGPVGLFRLQMLGRLAQGIAHEINTPTQFIGDNTTFLQNSFAETFSLVGQLMAHLMEIQSMGGPAGESARLALDSMAHSDLDYLGVEIPKSIQQSLDGVGRISAIVSAMKNFSHPAAVTKVLSDLHQAIRSTILVSQNEWKYSSSLSTEFEPNLPLVPCYVCEVSQVVLNLIVNAAHAIGSTPIRSGGSFGKITVRTHLHPGEVEISVADDGPGIPLEIQQRIFEPFFTTKPVGKGTGQGLAIVHKIVVEHHGGWILFDTAPGRGTTFRVFLPLLRPDAIN
;
A
#
# COMPACT_ATOMS: atom_id res chain seq x y z
N MET A 1 -56.94 -35.86 44.14
CA MET A 1 -56.94 -36.19 42.71
C MET A 1 -56.35 -34.95 42.01
N GLY A 2 -55.24 -34.86 41.73
CA GLY A 2 -54.01 -35.13 41.11
C GLY A 2 -54.08 -34.92 39.61
N HIS A 3 -53.45 -33.93 39.04
CA HIS A 3 -52.74 -34.07 37.76
C HIS A 3 -51.76 -32.92 37.59
N ALA A 4 -50.51 -33.31 37.67
CA ALA A 4 -49.35 -32.50 37.28
C ALA A 4 -49.27 -32.38 35.75
N LEU A 5 -49.02 -31.22 35.21
CA LEU A 5 -48.59 -31.03 33.84
C LEU A 5 -47.13 -30.57 33.83
N ASN A 6 -46.28 -31.49 33.40
CA ASN A 6 -44.88 -31.26 33.05
C ASN A 6 -44.77 -30.32 31.85
N GLY A 7 -44.23 -29.14 32.02
CA GLY A 7 -43.78 -28.26 30.96
C GLY A 7 -42.27 -28.44 30.76
N THR A 8 -41.87 -29.25 29.78
CA THR A 8 -40.50 -29.42 29.38
C THR A 8 -40.01 -28.16 28.67
N ASN A 9 -39.17 -27.42 29.35
CA ASN A 9 -38.41 -26.30 28.84
C ASN A 9 -37.25 -26.88 27.98
N ALA A 10 -37.44 -26.97 26.68
CA ALA A 10 -36.37 -27.33 25.75
C ALA A 10 -35.47 -26.08 25.55
N ALA A 11 -34.48 -25.94 26.39
CA ALA A 11 -33.36 -25.06 26.15
C ALA A 11 -32.61 -25.59 24.91
N ARG A 12 -32.73 -24.89 23.80
CA ARG A 12 -31.92 -25.14 22.61
C ARG A 12 -30.47 -24.80 22.96
N ASN A 13 -29.65 -25.82 23.12
CA ASN A 13 -28.21 -25.72 23.14
C ASN A 13 -27.75 -25.20 21.77
N LEU A 14 -27.35 -23.94 21.70
CA LEU A 14 -26.54 -23.42 20.63
C LEU A 14 -25.11 -23.98 20.83
N PRO A 15 -24.45 -24.48 19.78
CA PRO A 15 -23.09 -24.97 19.92
C PRO A 15 -22.18 -23.80 20.27
N VAL A 16 -21.55 -23.90 21.43
CA VAL A 16 -20.46 -23.03 21.86
C VAL A 16 -19.27 -23.34 20.96
N HIS A 17 -18.89 -22.42 20.09
CA HIS A 17 -17.65 -22.51 19.31
C HIS A 17 -16.47 -22.51 20.28
N GLN A 18 -15.91 -23.67 20.55
CA GLN A 18 -14.61 -23.85 21.21
C GLN A 18 -13.52 -23.55 20.19
N GLY A 19 -12.80 -22.44 20.35
CA GLY A 19 -11.70 -22.06 19.47
C GLY A 19 -10.88 -20.88 19.98
N VAL A 20 -11.16 -20.39 21.19
CA VAL A 20 -10.33 -19.37 21.83
C VAL A 20 -9.42 -20.07 22.84
N GLN A 21 -8.17 -20.30 22.50
CA GLN A 21 -7.16 -20.70 23.47
C GLN A 21 -6.92 -19.52 24.42
N GLN A 22 -7.08 -19.78 25.73
CA GLN A 22 -6.79 -18.84 26.80
C GLN A 22 -5.33 -18.34 26.69
N PRO A 23 -5.06 -17.08 27.04
CA PRO A 23 -3.70 -16.53 27.02
C PRO A 23 -2.83 -17.34 28.00
N CYS A 24 -1.66 -17.78 27.52
CA CYS A 24 -0.61 -18.28 28.39
C CYS A 24 -0.17 -17.15 29.33
N LEU A 25 -0.51 -17.25 30.61
CA LEU A 25 0.03 -16.43 31.66
C LEU A 25 1.50 -16.81 31.84
N CYS A 26 2.42 -16.05 31.29
CA CYS A 26 3.80 -16.05 31.73
C CYS A 26 3.90 -15.14 32.96
N GLU A 27 4.16 -15.73 34.15
CA GLU A 27 4.47 -14.99 35.36
C GLU A 27 5.79 -14.25 35.21
N GLY A 28 5.76 -12.91 35.30
CA GLY A 28 6.92 -12.02 35.27
C GLY A 28 6.44 -10.58 35.23
N GLY A 29 6.53 -9.90 36.38
CA GLY A 29 6.03 -8.55 36.59
C GLY A 29 6.74 -7.52 35.71
N ASP A 30 5.94 -6.86 34.91
CA ASP A 30 6.16 -5.50 34.39
C ASP A 30 4.81 -4.96 33.89
N GLU A 31 4.40 -3.78 34.38
CA GLU A 31 3.07 -3.20 34.17
C GLU A 31 2.83 -2.63 32.75
N ASP A 32 3.68 -2.95 31.76
CA ASP A 32 3.63 -2.44 30.39
C ASP A 32 3.29 -3.53 29.33
N ARG A 33 2.51 -4.55 29.68
CA ARG A 33 2.19 -5.63 28.74
C ARG A 33 1.05 -5.26 27.80
N ALA A 34 1.40 -5.13 26.52
CA ALA A 34 0.46 -5.21 25.41
C ALA A 34 -0.26 -6.57 25.43
N PHE A 35 -1.59 -6.57 25.45
CA PHE A 35 -2.37 -7.80 25.33
C PHE A 35 -2.20 -8.34 23.91
N VAL A 36 -1.53 -9.48 23.78
CA VAL A 36 -1.46 -10.24 22.52
C VAL A 36 -2.70 -11.11 22.45
N VAL A 37 -3.67 -10.76 21.64
CA VAL A 37 -4.79 -11.66 21.33
C VAL A 37 -4.40 -12.48 20.12
N SER A 38 -3.89 -13.70 20.36
CA SER A 38 -3.67 -14.69 19.30
C SER A 38 -4.98 -15.41 19.02
N ALA A 39 -5.73 -14.95 18.04
CA ALA A 39 -6.90 -15.66 17.55
C ALA A 39 -6.48 -16.54 16.35
N LYS A 40 -6.15 -17.80 16.59
CA LYS A 40 -6.12 -18.81 15.55
C LYS A 40 -7.58 -19.16 15.24
N ILE A 41 -8.15 -18.51 14.22
CA ILE A 41 -9.51 -18.78 13.80
C ILE A 41 -9.43 -19.95 12.81
N GLU A 42 -9.97 -21.10 13.22
CA GLU A 42 -10.17 -22.25 12.33
C GLU A 42 -11.33 -21.98 11.37
N PRO A 43 -11.30 -22.55 10.13
CA PRO A 43 -12.34 -22.32 9.16
C PRO A 43 -13.69 -22.78 9.70
N ALA A 44 -14.65 -21.87 9.77
CA ALA A 44 -16.04 -22.21 10.01
C ALA A 44 -16.62 -22.85 8.73
N ASP A 45 -17.06 -24.09 8.81
CA ASP A 45 -17.78 -24.77 7.73
C ASP A 45 -18.99 -23.95 7.29
N GLY A 46 -19.00 -23.55 6.02
CA GLY A 46 -20.17 -23.02 5.32
C GLY A 46 -20.27 -21.52 5.16
N PHE A 47 -19.31 -20.88 4.50
CA PHE A 47 -19.47 -19.50 4.05
C PHE A 47 -19.13 -19.34 2.55
N ASP A 48 -20.14 -19.52 1.70
CA ASP A 48 -20.13 -19.04 0.31
C ASP A 48 -20.29 -17.52 0.28
N GLY A 49 -19.25 -16.81 0.66
CA GLY A 49 -19.30 -15.42 1.13
C GLY A 49 -18.99 -14.32 0.13
N LEU A 50 -19.09 -14.54 -1.16
CA LEU A 50 -19.35 -13.49 -2.15
C LEU A 50 -20.48 -14.01 -3.04
N GLY A 51 -21.68 -13.47 -2.86
CA GLY A 51 -22.78 -13.77 -3.77
C GLY A 51 -22.36 -13.41 -5.21
N PRO A 52 -23.03 -14.02 -6.24
CA PRO A 52 -22.68 -13.86 -7.66
C PRO A 52 -22.47 -12.40 -8.10
N VAL A 53 -23.10 -11.45 -7.43
CA VAL A 53 -23.03 -10.01 -7.71
C VAL A 53 -21.71 -9.37 -7.29
N GLY A 54 -21.10 -9.82 -6.19
CA GLY A 54 -19.81 -9.30 -5.73
C GLY A 54 -18.65 -9.78 -6.60
N LEU A 55 -18.67 -11.06 -6.96
CA LEU A 55 -17.69 -11.67 -7.86
C LEU A 55 -17.82 -11.09 -9.28
N PHE A 56 -19.06 -10.86 -9.75
CA PHE A 56 -19.34 -10.26 -11.05
C PHE A 56 -18.87 -8.80 -11.14
N ARG A 57 -19.04 -8.00 -10.07
CA ARG A 57 -18.53 -6.63 -10.01
C ARG A 57 -17.00 -6.57 -10.06
N LEU A 58 -16.31 -7.45 -9.33
CA LEU A 58 -14.84 -7.54 -9.35
C LEU A 58 -14.33 -8.03 -10.72
N GLN A 59 -14.98 -9.01 -11.34
CA GLN A 59 -14.63 -9.49 -12.68
C GLN A 59 -14.90 -8.45 -13.77
N MET A 60 -16.01 -7.68 -13.66
CA MET A 60 -16.30 -6.58 -14.58
C MET A 60 -15.29 -5.43 -14.42
N LEU A 61 -14.98 -5.03 -13.19
CA LEU A 61 -13.91 -4.05 -12.92
C LEU A 61 -12.57 -4.55 -13.45
N GLY A 62 -12.27 -5.84 -13.32
CA GLY A 62 -11.05 -6.44 -13.82
C GLY A 62 -10.91 -6.38 -15.33
N ARG A 63 -11.95 -6.73 -16.08
CA ARG A 63 -11.95 -6.65 -17.55
C ARG A 63 -11.89 -5.22 -18.08
N LEU A 64 -12.63 -4.30 -17.46
CA LEU A 64 -12.57 -2.86 -17.80
C LEU A 64 -11.20 -2.29 -17.48
N ALA A 65 -10.62 -2.64 -16.32
CA ALA A 65 -9.32 -2.17 -15.90
C ALA A 65 -8.19 -2.63 -16.83
N GLN A 66 -8.25 -3.83 -17.39
CA GLN A 66 -7.23 -4.31 -18.34
C GLN A 66 -7.29 -3.55 -19.67
N GLY A 67 -8.50 -3.27 -20.20
CA GLY A 67 -8.68 -2.45 -21.42
C GLY A 67 -8.24 -1.01 -21.21
N ILE A 68 -8.70 -0.40 -20.12
CA ILE A 68 -8.35 0.98 -19.74
C ILE A 68 -6.84 1.09 -19.45
N ALA A 69 -6.24 0.09 -18.78
CA ALA A 69 -4.81 0.10 -18.52
C ALA A 69 -3.98 0.15 -19.80
N HIS A 70 -4.36 -0.60 -20.84
CA HIS A 70 -3.66 -0.58 -22.11
C HIS A 70 -3.84 0.77 -22.84
N GLU A 71 -5.06 1.32 -22.82
CA GLU A 71 -5.37 2.61 -23.43
C GLU A 71 -4.73 3.81 -22.72
N ILE A 72 -4.46 3.72 -21.40
CA ILE A 72 -3.76 4.76 -20.64
C ILE A 72 -2.24 4.61 -20.76
N ASN A 73 -1.70 3.39 -20.75
CA ASN A 73 -0.24 3.19 -20.84
C ASN A 73 0.34 3.74 -22.14
N THR A 74 -0.36 3.57 -23.26
CA THR A 74 0.11 4.04 -24.58
C THR A 74 0.34 5.57 -24.60
N PRO A 75 -0.63 6.45 -24.29
CA PRO A 75 -0.39 7.90 -24.27
C PRO A 75 0.60 8.29 -23.17
N THR A 76 0.61 7.59 -22.02
CA THR A 76 1.54 7.87 -20.93
C THR A 76 2.98 7.62 -21.36
N GLN A 77 3.23 6.55 -22.11
CA GLN A 77 4.55 6.25 -22.64
C GLN A 77 5.00 7.33 -23.64
N PHE A 78 4.12 7.75 -24.56
CA PHE A 78 4.44 8.86 -25.50
C PHE A 78 4.76 10.17 -24.76
N ILE A 79 4.01 10.51 -23.70
CA ILE A 79 4.29 11.70 -22.91
C ILE A 79 5.66 11.57 -22.22
N GLY A 80 5.99 10.40 -21.66
CA GLY A 80 7.28 10.12 -21.05
C GLY A 80 8.44 10.26 -22.04
N ASP A 81 8.33 9.61 -23.19
CA ASP A 81 9.35 9.64 -24.23
C ASP A 81 9.58 11.08 -24.76
N ASN A 82 8.50 11.82 -25.05
CA ASN A 82 8.57 13.21 -25.47
C ASN A 82 9.17 14.12 -24.39
N THR A 83 8.82 13.91 -23.12
CA THR A 83 9.35 14.71 -22.02
C THR A 83 10.84 14.43 -21.80
N THR A 84 11.28 13.17 -21.94
CA THR A 84 12.70 12.79 -21.90
C THR A 84 13.47 13.40 -23.07
N PHE A 85 12.89 13.40 -24.28
CA PHE A 85 13.48 14.09 -25.43
C PHE A 85 13.66 15.58 -25.17
N LEU A 86 12.63 16.25 -24.64
CA LEU A 86 12.70 17.67 -24.28
C LEU A 86 13.77 17.94 -23.21
N GLN A 87 13.93 17.06 -22.23
CA GLN A 87 14.96 17.16 -21.20
C GLN A 87 16.36 17.17 -21.81
N ASN A 88 16.64 16.20 -22.68
CA ASN A 88 17.93 16.08 -23.35
C ASN A 88 18.22 17.24 -24.29
N SER A 89 17.22 17.62 -25.10
CA SER A 89 17.34 18.73 -26.05
C SER A 89 17.54 20.08 -25.37
N PHE A 90 16.87 20.28 -24.21
CA PHE A 90 17.05 21.49 -23.41
C PHE A 90 18.45 21.54 -22.81
N ALA A 91 18.94 20.44 -22.23
CA ALA A 91 20.28 20.37 -21.65
C ALA A 91 21.37 20.65 -22.69
N GLU A 92 21.23 20.13 -23.91
CA GLU A 92 22.15 20.38 -25.04
C GLU A 92 22.10 21.84 -25.47
N THR A 93 20.91 22.39 -25.68
CA THR A 93 20.71 23.80 -26.07
C THR A 93 21.29 24.74 -25.02
N PHE A 94 21.04 24.46 -23.72
CA PHE A 94 21.53 25.30 -22.64
C PHE A 94 23.05 25.23 -22.49
N SER A 95 23.65 24.07 -22.77
CA SER A 95 25.09 23.91 -22.85
C SER A 95 25.72 24.74 -23.98
N LEU A 96 25.07 24.76 -25.15
CA LEU A 96 25.52 25.60 -26.30
C LEU A 96 25.42 27.10 -25.98
N VAL A 97 24.36 27.54 -25.30
CA VAL A 97 24.23 28.94 -24.84
C VAL A 97 25.37 29.30 -23.88
N GLY A 98 25.69 28.41 -22.94
CA GLY A 98 26.81 28.62 -22.04
C GLY A 98 28.17 28.73 -22.72
N GLN A 99 28.41 27.89 -23.75
CA GLN A 99 29.63 27.99 -24.59
C GLN A 99 29.68 29.30 -25.38
N LEU A 100 28.55 29.74 -25.95
CA LEU A 100 28.47 31.00 -26.65
C LEU A 100 28.74 32.20 -25.74
N MET A 101 28.19 32.18 -24.52
CA MET A 101 28.49 33.21 -23.53
C MET A 101 29.98 33.28 -23.16
N ALA A 102 30.62 32.10 -22.97
CA ALA A 102 32.05 32.03 -22.71
C ALA A 102 32.90 32.66 -23.85
N HIS A 103 32.56 32.35 -25.10
CA HIS A 103 33.24 32.97 -26.26
C HIS A 103 32.99 34.49 -26.36
N LEU A 104 31.78 34.98 -26.06
CA LEU A 104 31.50 36.38 -26.00
C LEU A 104 32.31 37.11 -24.93
N MET A 105 32.49 36.49 -23.75
CA MET A 105 33.35 37.03 -22.67
C MET A 105 34.81 37.10 -23.09
N GLU A 106 35.30 36.12 -23.85
CA GLU A 106 36.67 36.12 -24.41
C GLU A 106 36.84 37.26 -25.41
N ILE A 107 35.90 37.43 -26.37
CA ILE A 107 35.92 38.53 -27.33
C ILE A 107 35.83 39.89 -26.64
N GLN A 108 34.99 40.01 -25.60
CA GLN A 108 34.90 41.26 -24.79
C GLN A 108 36.26 41.61 -24.17
N SER A 109 37.02 40.62 -23.68
CA SER A 109 38.32 40.83 -23.06
C SER A 109 39.39 41.37 -24.04
N MET A 110 39.25 41.11 -25.35
CA MET A 110 40.17 41.58 -26.39
C MET A 110 40.02 43.06 -26.69
N GLY A 111 38.92 43.71 -26.27
CA GLY A 111 38.64 45.13 -26.47
C GLY A 111 38.33 45.51 -27.93
N GLY A 112 38.32 46.80 -28.22
CA GLY A 112 38.01 47.30 -29.53
C GLY A 112 36.53 47.23 -29.94
N PRO A 113 36.18 47.48 -31.21
CA PRO A 113 34.78 47.46 -31.65
C PRO A 113 34.09 46.07 -31.51
N ALA A 114 34.84 44.99 -31.64
CA ALA A 114 34.34 43.63 -31.43
C ALA A 114 34.02 43.36 -29.97
N GLY A 115 34.92 43.80 -29.05
CA GLY A 115 34.69 43.70 -27.62
C GLY A 115 33.50 44.49 -27.13
N GLU A 116 33.25 45.68 -27.70
CA GLU A 116 32.06 46.47 -27.38
C GLU A 116 30.77 45.80 -27.88
N SER A 117 30.78 45.21 -29.09
CA SER A 117 29.64 44.43 -29.59
C SER A 117 29.36 43.20 -28.73
N ALA A 118 30.40 42.51 -28.28
CA ALA A 118 30.24 41.33 -27.36
C ALA A 118 29.68 41.79 -26.01
N ARG A 119 30.12 42.93 -25.46
CA ARG A 119 29.57 43.53 -24.24
C ARG A 119 28.06 43.74 -24.36
N LEU A 120 27.62 44.38 -25.46
CA LEU A 120 26.18 44.65 -25.69
C LEU A 120 25.36 43.36 -25.78
N ALA A 121 25.90 42.32 -26.43
CA ALA A 121 25.27 41.02 -26.47
C ALA A 121 25.14 40.36 -25.08
N LEU A 122 26.20 40.38 -24.27
CA LEU A 122 26.18 39.87 -22.92
C LEU A 122 25.22 40.67 -22.01
N ASP A 123 25.19 41.99 -22.12
CA ASP A 123 24.24 42.83 -21.42
C ASP A 123 22.78 42.48 -21.78
N SER A 124 22.49 42.23 -23.07
CA SER A 124 21.17 41.76 -23.49
C SER A 124 20.80 40.40 -22.91
N MET A 125 21.77 39.48 -22.84
CA MET A 125 21.56 38.17 -22.22
C MET A 125 21.36 38.23 -20.71
N ALA A 126 22.08 39.14 -20.05
CA ALA A 126 21.95 39.38 -18.60
C ALA A 126 20.58 39.99 -18.20
N HIS A 127 19.89 40.65 -19.13
CA HIS A 127 18.54 41.15 -18.91
C HIS A 127 17.45 40.07 -19.23
N SER A 128 17.85 38.91 -19.70
CA SER A 128 16.95 37.75 -19.90
C SER A 128 16.94 36.87 -18.66
N ASP A 129 15.83 36.19 -18.43
CA ASP A 129 15.66 35.28 -17.29
C ASP A 129 16.37 33.90 -17.49
N LEU A 130 17.54 33.88 -18.20
CA LEU A 130 18.24 32.64 -18.56
C LEU A 130 18.60 31.79 -17.35
N ASP A 131 19.11 32.42 -16.28
CA ASP A 131 19.46 31.69 -15.05
C ASP A 131 18.22 31.03 -14.41
N TYR A 132 17.10 31.78 -14.37
CA TYR A 132 15.84 31.25 -13.88
C TYR A 132 15.33 30.10 -14.76
N LEU A 133 15.33 30.27 -16.07
CA LEU A 133 14.89 29.23 -17.02
C LEU A 133 15.79 28.00 -16.97
N GLY A 134 17.09 28.18 -16.75
CA GLY A 134 18.07 27.09 -16.60
C GLY A 134 17.80 26.20 -15.41
N VAL A 135 17.13 26.70 -14.39
CA VAL A 135 16.75 25.96 -13.19
C VAL A 135 15.32 25.41 -13.28
N GLU A 136 14.37 26.27 -13.66
CA GLU A 136 12.94 25.91 -13.59
C GLU A 136 12.48 25.00 -14.73
N ILE A 137 13.09 25.07 -15.93
CA ILE A 137 12.71 24.15 -17.02
C ILE A 137 13.09 22.70 -16.71
N PRO A 138 14.35 22.36 -16.32
CA PRO A 138 14.69 20.99 -15.92
C PRO A 138 13.83 20.47 -14.77
N LYS A 139 13.55 21.32 -13.78
CA LYS A 139 12.69 20.97 -12.65
C LYS A 139 11.24 20.66 -13.08
N SER A 140 10.66 21.46 -13.97
CA SER A 140 9.31 21.24 -14.51
C SER A 140 9.22 19.96 -15.35
N ILE A 141 10.26 19.70 -16.14
CA ILE A 141 10.39 18.46 -16.91
C ILE A 141 10.48 17.25 -15.97
N GLN A 142 11.32 17.32 -14.92
CA GLN A 142 11.44 16.24 -13.94
C GLN A 142 10.13 15.98 -13.22
N GLN A 143 9.40 17.00 -12.80
CA GLN A 143 8.08 16.85 -12.19
C GLN A 143 7.07 16.18 -13.14
N SER A 144 7.16 16.46 -14.44
CA SER A 144 6.32 15.83 -15.47
C SER A 144 6.65 14.35 -15.62
N LEU A 145 7.93 13.99 -15.68
CA LEU A 145 8.40 12.61 -15.72
C LEU A 145 7.98 11.81 -14.47
N ASP A 146 8.09 12.41 -13.30
CA ASP A 146 7.62 11.81 -12.05
C ASP A 146 6.09 11.57 -12.08
N GLY A 147 5.33 12.49 -12.66
CA GLY A 147 3.89 12.35 -12.88
C GLY A 147 3.55 11.19 -13.81
N VAL A 148 4.26 11.06 -14.92
CA VAL A 148 4.13 9.96 -15.90
C VAL A 148 4.47 8.62 -15.22
N GLY A 149 5.56 8.56 -14.47
CA GLY A 149 5.94 7.38 -13.70
C GLY A 149 4.86 6.94 -12.72
N ARG A 150 4.21 7.88 -12.03
CA ARG A 150 3.09 7.60 -11.12
C ARG A 150 1.88 7.04 -11.86
N ILE A 151 1.51 7.62 -13.01
CA ILE A 151 0.38 7.11 -13.81
C ILE A 151 0.66 5.67 -14.25
N SER A 152 1.85 5.40 -14.80
CA SER A 152 2.27 4.05 -15.22
C SER A 152 2.21 3.03 -14.07
N ALA A 153 2.65 3.43 -12.89
CA ALA A 153 2.60 2.58 -11.71
C ALA A 153 1.17 2.30 -11.24
N ILE A 154 0.29 3.30 -11.23
CA ILE A 154 -1.14 3.15 -10.90
C ILE A 154 -1.81 2.21 -11.89
N VAL A 155 -1.57 2.39 -13.19
CA VAL A 155 -2.15 1.57 -14.24
C VAL A 155 -1.63 0.13 -14.18
N SER A 156 -0.34 -0.07 -13.92
CA SER A 156 0.25 -1.40 -13.73
C SER A 156 -0.35 -2.11 -12.52
N ALA A 157 -0.55 -1.40 -11.43
CA ALA A 157 -1.21 -1.96 -10.25
C ALA A 157 -2.68 -2.28 -10.52
N MET A 158 -3.42 -1.40 -11.20
CA MET A 158 -4.80 -1.66 -11.61
C MET A 158 -4.90 -2.88 -12.54
N LYS A 159 -3.94 -3.09 -13.45
CA LYS A 159 -3.82 -4.29 -14.27
C LYS A 159 -3.60 -5.54 -13.40
N ASN A 160 -2.75 -5.46 -12.38
CA ASN A 160 -2.48 -6.58 -11.48
C ASN A 160 -3.72 -6.94 -10.63
N PHE A 161 -4.53 -5.96 -10.23
CA PHE A 161 -5.83 -6.19 -9.58
C PHE A 161 -6.89 -6.79 -10.52
N SER A 162 -6.72 -6.64 -11.82
CA SER A 162 -7.69 -7.04 -12.85
C SER A 162 -7.44 -8.43 -13.42
N HIS A 163 -6.32 -9.07 -13.12
CA HIS A 163 -6.10 -10.44 -13.56
C HIS A 163 -7.12 -11.35 -12.86
N PRO A 164 -7.85 -12.20 -13.62
CA PRO A 164 -8.61 -13.27 -13.02
C PRO A 164 -7.64 -14.05 -12.11
N ALA A 165 -8.11 -14.35 -10.89
CA ALA A 165 -7.32 -15.06 -9.89
C ALA A 165 -6.50 -16.16 -10.59
N ALA A 166 -5.18 -16.07 -10.54
CA ALA A 166 -4.34 -17.11 -11.11
C ALA A 166 -4.82 -18.43 -10.53
N VAL A 167 -5.09 -19.41 -11.40
CA VAL A 167 -5.62 -20.72 -10.98
C VAL A 167 -4.62 -21.45 -10.07
N THR A 168 -3.35 -21.01 -10.08
CA THR A 168 -2.26 -21.61 -9.30
C THR A 168 -1.41 -20.54 -8.64
N LYS A 169 -0.89 -20.84 -7.45
CA LYS A 169 0.11 -20.02 -6.78
C LYS A 169 1.39 -19.99 -7.61
N VAL A 170 1.97 -18.82 -7.79
CA VAL A 170 3.26 -18.62 -8.49
C VAL A 170 4.31 -18.07 -7.53
N LEU A 171 5.55 -18.48 -7.73
CA LEU A 171 6.69 -17.92 -6.98
C LEU A 171 6.82 -16.44 -7.31
N SER A 172 6.60 -15.58 -6.33
CA SER A 172 6.48 -14.14 -6.51
C SER A 172 7.42 -13.37 -5.59
N ASP A 173 7.93 -12.23 -6.10
CA ASP A 173 8.65 -11.25 -5.29
C ASP A 173 7.64 -10.41 -4.50
N LEU A 174 7.57 -10.67 -3.19
CA LEU A 174 6.67 -9.94 -2.29
C LEU A 174 7.07 -8.48 -2.13
N HIS A 175 8.37 -8.15 -2.14
CA HIS A 175 8.81 -6.77 -2.01
C HIS A 175 8.35 -5.92 -3.18
N GLN A 176 8.43 -6.46 -4.40
CA GLN A 176 7.91 -5.77 -5.59
C GLN A 176 6.40 -5.56 -5.48
N ALA A 177 5.63 -6.58 -5.09
CA ALA A 177 4.19 -6.49 -4.91
C ALA A 177 3.80 -5.45 -3.85
N ILE A 178 4.48 -5.47 -2.69
CA ILE A 178 4.23 -4.52 -1.60
C ILE A 178 4.57 -3.08 -2.02
N ARG A 179 5.73 -2.84 -2.67
CA ARG A 179 6.11 -1.51 -3.17
C ARG A 179 5.07 -0.95 -4.15
N SER A 180 4.61 -1.78 -5.08
CA SER A 180 3.55 -1.39 -6.04
C SER A 180 2.24 -1.04 -5.31
N THR A 181 1.87 -1.81 -4.29
CA THR A 181 0.66 -1.56 -3.51
C THR A 181 0.75 -0.27 -2.69
N ILE A 182 1.91 0.01 -2.06
CA ILE A 182 2.16 1.26 -1.33
C ILE A 182 1.99 2.48 -2.24
N LEU A 183 2.51 2.40 -3.47
CA LEU A 183 2.40 3.48 -4.44
C LEU A 183 0.94 3.75 -4.83
N VAL A 184 0.16 2.71 -5.08
CA VAL A 184 -1.28 2.83 -5.41
C VAL A 184 -2.09 3.40 -4.26
N SER A 185 -1.78 2.98 -3.04
CA SER A 185 -2.47 3.45 -1.84
C SER A 185 -2.06 4.85 -1.39
N GLN A 186 -1.12 5.53 -2.07
CA GLN A 186 -0.53 6.78 -1.63
C GLN A 186 -1.56 7.89 -1.34
N ASN A 187 -2.65 7.94 -2.11
CA ASN A 187 -3.70 8.94 -1.91
C ASN A 187 -4.49 8.74 -0.61
N GLU A 188 -4.51 7.52 -0.06
CA GLU A 188 -5.24 7.20 1.17
C GLU A 188 -4.49 7.66 2.43
N TRP A 189 -3.15 7.68 2.40
CA TRP A 189 -2.34 7.92 3.59
C TRP A 189 -1.50 9.21 3.56
N LYS A 190 -1.13 9.75 2.39
CA LYS A 190 -0.18 10.87 2.25
C LYS A 190 -0.58 12.17 2.97
N TYR A 191 -1.88 12.36 3.28
CA TYR A 191 -2.38 13.55 3.95
C TYR A 191 -2.50 13.40 5.47
N SER A 192 -2.46 12.16 5.98
CA SER A 192 -2.65 11.87 7.41
C SER A 192 -1.44 11.21 8.07
N SER A 193 -0.58 10.56 7.27
CA SER A 193 0.51 9.74 7.78
C SER A 193 1.73 9.74 6.86
N SER A 194 2.87 9.35 7.42
CA SER A 194 4.08 8.94 6.70
C SER A 194 4.14 7.42 6.66
N LEU A 195 4.60 6.84 5.54
CA LEU A 195 4.76 5.41 5.41
C LEU A 195 6.23 5.06 5.21
N SER A 196 6.74 4.12 6.01
CA SER A 196 8.09 3.56 5.91
C SER A 196 8.05 2.06 5.68
N THR A 197 9.11 1.52 5.07
CA THR A 197 9.26 0.07 4.82
C THR A 197 10.53 -0.44 5.48
N GLU A 198 10.43 -1.61 6.12
CA GLU A 198 11.55 -2.34 6.74
C GLU A 198 11.49 -3.78 6.20
N PHE A 199 12.16 -4.04 5.08
CA PHE A 199 12.10 -5.31 4.38
C PHE A 199 13.25 -6.23 4.78
N GLU A 200 12.92 -7.52 5.01
CA GLU A 200 13.89 -8.58 5.25
C GLU A 200 14.86 -8.71 4.07
N PRO A 201 16.18 -8.56 4.27
CA PRO A 201 17.13 -8.79 3.21
C PRO A 201 17.04 -10.24 2.68
N ASN A 202 17.12 -10.41 1.36
CA ASN A 202 17.16 -11.73 0.71
C ASN A 202 15.92 -12.61 0.97
N LEU A 203 14.72 -12.00 1.09
CA LEU A 203 13.49 -12.75 1.18
C LEU A 203 13.33 -13.65 -0.05
N PRO A 204 13.09 -14.96 0.10
CA PRO A 204 12.89 -15.85 -1.04
C PRO A 204 11.61 -15.52 -1.80
N LEU A 205 11.48 -16.01 -3.05
CA LEU A 205 10.22 -15.97 -3.77
C LEU A 205 9.17 -16.80 -3.02
N VAL A 206 7.98 -16.24 -2.83
CA VAL A 206 6.90 -16.84 -2.06
C VAL A 206 5.82 -17.38 -3.00
N PRO A 207 5.38 -18.64 -2.84
CA PRO A 207 4.30 -19.20 -3.64
C PRO A 207 2.98 -18.60 -3.20
N CYS A 208 2.46 -17.64 -3.97
CA CYS A 208 1.24 -16.94 -3.63
C CYS A 208 0.42 -16.51 -4.86
N TYR A 209 -0.82 -16.13 -4.61
CA TYR A 209 -1.63 -15.35 -5.54
C TYR A 209 -1.28 -13.87 -5.36
N VAL A 210 -0.32 -13.36 -6.14
CA VAL A 210 0.29 -12.03 -5.95
C VAL A 210 -0.74 -10.90 -5.88
N CYS A 211 -1.82 -10.98 -6.68
CA CYS A 211 -2.91 -9.99 -6.66
C CYS A 211 -3.68 -10.00 -5.33
N GLU A 212 -3.91 -11.18 -4.77
CA GLU A 212 -4.59 -11.33 -3.49
C GLU A 212 -3.73 -10.83 -2.33
N VAL A 213 -2.42 -11.13 -2.36
CA VAL A 213 -1.48 -10.58 -1.37
C VAL A 213 -1.41 -9.05 -1.47
N SER A 214 -1.40 -8.48 -2.68
CA SER A 214 -1.47 -7.04 -2.87
C SER A 214 -2.77 -6.46 -2.27
N GLN A 215 -3.90 -7.15 -2.43
CA GLN A 215 -5.17 -6.75 -1.83
C GLN A 215 -5.15 -6.80 -0.30
N VAL A 216 -4.50 -7.80 0.28
CA VAL A 216 -4.27 -7.89 1.75
C VAL A 216 -3.51 -6.66 2.23
N VAL A 217 -2.36 -6.37 1.62
CA VAL A 217 -1.51 -5.23 2.00
C VAL A 217 -2.25 -3.90 1.82
N LEU A 218 -2.98 -3.73 0.71
CA LEU A 218 -3.81 -2.55 0.46
C LEU A 218 -4.84 -2.33 1.57
N ASN A 219 -5.62 -3.37 1.91
CA ASN A 219 -6.64 -3.27 2.94
C ASN A 219 -6.06 -2.89 4.31
N LEU A 220 -4.90 -3.45 4.67
CA LEU A 220 -4.23 -3.14 5.92
C LEU A 220 -3.71 -1.69 5.94
N ILE A 221 -3.07 -1.22 4.86
CA ILE A 221 -2.57 0.17 4.75
C ILE A 221 -3.74 1.17 4.82
N VAL A 222 -4.83 0.92 4.09
CA VAL A 222 -6.01 1.80 4.08
C VAL A 222 -6.68 1.83 5.46
N ASN A 223 -6.73 0.70 6.15
CA ASN A 223 -7.26 0.66 7.52
C ASN A 223 -6.38 1.44 8.49
N ALA A 224 -5.06 1.32 8.42
CA ALA A 224 -4.09 2.08 9.19
C ALA A 224 -4.23 3.59 8.96
N ALA A 225 -4.28 4.02 7.69
CA ALA A 225 -4.46 5.42 7.31
C ALA A 225 -5.77 6.01 7.85
N HIS A 226 -6.88 5.27 7.75
CA HIS A 226 -8.16 5.68 8.28
C HIS A 226 -8.17 5.73 9.82
N ALA A 227 -7.52 4.79 10.50
CA ALA A 227 -7.39 4.81 11.95
C ALA A 227 -6.65 6.05 12.43
N ILE A 228 -5.52 6.37 11.81
CA ILE A 228 -4.75 7.60 12.08
C ILE A 228 -5.59 8.84 11.79
N GLY A 229 -6.25 8.91 10.63
CA GLY A 229 -7.06 10.05 10.20
C GLY A 229 -8.32 10.28 11.05
N SER A 230 -8.75 9.30 11.85
CA SER A 230 -9.88 9.44 12.78
C SER A 230 -9.50 10.06 14.13
N THR A 231 -8.21 10.15 14.44
CA THR A 231 -7.73 10.81 15.65
C THR A 231 -7.73 12.32 15.49
N PRO A 232 -8.10 13.09 16.54
CA PRO A 232 -7.92 14.54 16.53
C PRO A 232 -6.47 14.89 16.19
N ILE A 233 -6.28 16.00 15.47
CA ILE A 233 -4.95 16.49 15.07
C ILE A 233 -4.02 16.45 16.30
N ARG A 234 -2.94 15.67 16.18
CA ARG A 234 -1.95 15.52 17.25
C ARG A 234 -1.37 16.90 17.58
N SER A 235 -1.17 17.16 18.86
CA SER A 235 -0.55 18.41 19.33
C SER A 235 0.78 18.63 18.59
N GLY A 236 0.86 19.69 17.76
CA GLY A 236 2.04 19.99 16.95
C GLY A 236 1.95 19.64 15.46
N GLY A 237 0.81 19.16 14.94
CA GLY A 237 0.61 18.94 13.49
C GLY A 237 1.43 17.76 12.93
N SER A 238 1.90 16.83 13.76
CA SER A 238 2.70 15.69 13.29
C SER A 238 1.87 14.65 12.57
N PHE A 239 2.36 14.15 11.42
CA PHE A 239 1.79 13.02 10.69
C PHE A 239 1.84 11.75 11.55
N GLY A 240 0.83 10.90 11.39
CA GLY A 240 0.90 9.55 11.92
C GLY A 240 1.96 8.72 11.18
N LYS A 241 2.27 7.54 11.70
CA LYS A 241 3.27 6.65 11.13
C LYS A 241 2.66 5.30 10.76
N ILE A 242 2.87 4.88 9.52
CA ILE A 242 2.59 3.52 9.05
C ILE A 242 3.93 2.85 8.73
N THR A 243 4.14 1.63 9.20
CA THR A 243 5.36 0.87 8.89
C THR A 243 4.96 -0.50 8.34
N VAL A 244 5.48 -0.82 7.15
CA VAL A 244 5.29 -2.13 6.51
C VAL A 244 6.60 -2.90 6.62
N ARG A 245 6.54 -4.12 7.20
CA ARG A 245 7.70 -4.99 7.39
C ARG A 245 7.50 -6.33 6.72
N THR A 246 8.60 -6.96 6.37
CA THR A 246 8.63 -8.38 6.03
C THR A 246 9.66 -9.06 6.89
N HIS A 247 9.38 -10.30 7.31
CA HIS A 247 10.33 -11.12 8.06
C HIS A 247 10.25 -12.58 7.62
N LEU A 248 11.40 -13.26 7.57
CA LEU A 248 11.47 -14.66 7.21
C LEU A 248 11.52 -15.51 8.47
N HIS A 249 10.52 -16.37 8.65
CA HIS A 249 10.48 -17.39 9.68
C HIS A 249 10.76 -18.79 9.10
N PRO A 250 11.08 -19.79 9.91
CA PRO A 250 11.24 -21.16 9.44
C PRO A 250 9.93 -21.70 8.83
N GLY A 251 9.89 -21.79 7.50
CA GLY A 251 8.75 -22.34 6.75
C GLY A 251 7.64 -21.35 6.39
N GLU A 252 7.73 -20.08 6.76
CA GLU A 252 6.73 -19.06 6.45
C GLU A 252 7.35 -17.67 6.33
N VAL A 253 6.64 -16.76 5.68
CA VAL A 253 6.99 -15.34 5.59
C VAL A 253 5.94 -14.51 6.28
N GLU A 254 6.38 -13.61 7.14
CA GLU A 254 5.55 -12.60 7.78
C GLU A 254 5.54 -11.31 6.96
N ILE A 255 4.34 -10.75 6.76
CA ILE A 255 4.12 -9.38 6.32
C ILE A 255 3.41 -8.66 7.46
N SER A 256 3.97 -7.58 7.98
CA SER A 256 3.32 -6.79 9.03
C SER A 256 3.07 -5.35 8.61
N VAL A 257 1.92 -4.83 9.03
CA VAL A 257 1.53 -3.41 8.85
C VAL A 257 1.21 -2.86 10.22
N ALA A 258 2.03 -1.92 10.67
CA ALA A 258 1.90 -1.25 11.96
C ALA A 258 1.46 0.20 11.75
N ASP A 259 0.52 0.66 12.57
CA ASP A 259 0.09 2.05 12.67
C ASP A 259 0.24 2.57 14.09
N ASP A 260 0.35 3.87 14.26
CA ASP A 260 0.35 4.57 15.53
C ASP A 260 -0.99 5.28 15.82
N GLY A 261 -2.07 4.72 15.30
CA GLY A 261 -3.44 5.20 15.46
C GLY A 261 -4.00 5.01 16.87
N PRO A 262 -5.34 5.08 17.02
CA PRO A 262 -5.99 4.98 18.33
C PRO A 262 -6.02 3.56 18.89
N GLY A 263 -5.63 2.55 18.13
CA GLY A 263 -5.80 1.15 18.49
C GLY A 263 -7.23 0.66 18.32
N ILE A 264 -7.48 -0.60 18.65
CA ILE A 264 -8.78 -1.27 18.54
C ILE A 264 -9.34 -1.52 19.95
N PRO A 265 -10.51 -0.94 20.30
CA PRO A 265 -11.16 -1.18 21.59
C PRO A 265 -11.42 -2.67 21.85
N LEU A 266 -11.26 -3.11 23.10
CA LEU A 266 -11.35 -4.52 23.49
C LEU A 266 -12.71 -5.14 23.12
N GLU A 267 -13.78 -4.36 23.23
CA GLU A 267 -15.16 -4.79 23.01
C GLU A 267 -15.45 -5.23 21.57
N ILE A 268 -14.63 -4.76 20.60
CA ILE A 268 -14.83 -5.05 19.19
C ILE A 268 -13.76 -5.98 18.59
N GLN A 269 -12.68 -6.28 19.33
CA GLN A 269 -11.55 -7.06 18.79
C GLN A 269 -11.95 -8.44 18.26
N GLN A 270 -12.94 -9.09 18.86
CA GLN A 270 -13.43 -10.40 18.41
C GLN A 270 -14.23 -10.32 17.10
N ARG A 271 -14.71 -9.14 16.74
CA ARG A 271 -15.63 -8.92 15.62
C ARG A 271 -15.00 -8.28 14.40
N ILE A 272 -13.74 -7.83 14.49
CA ILE A 272 -13.09 -7.05 13.42
C ILE A 272 -12.95 -7.81 12.10
N PHE A 273 -12.97 -9.14 12.13
CA PHE A 273 -12.94 -10.01 10.94
C PHE A 273 -14.33 -10.45 10.46
N GLU A 274 -15.41 -10.10 11.19
CA GLU A 274 -16.77 -10.40 10.74
C GLU A 274 -17.09 -9.60 9.46
N PRO A 275 -17.70 -10.23 8.44
CA PRO A 275 -18.16 -9.54 7.26
C PRO A 275 -19.13 -8.40 7.60
N PHE A 276 -18.97 -7.26 6.94
CA PHE A 276 -19.78 -6.05 7.13
C PHE A 276 -19.66 -5.36 8.49
N PHE A 277 -18.82 -5.85 9.39
CA PHE A 277 -18.57 -5.16 10.65
C PHE A 277 -17.71 -3.90 10.42
N THR A 278 -18.20 -2.77 10.88
CA THR A 278 -17.50 -1.49 10.79
C THR A 278 -17.91 -0.55 11.92
N THR A 279 -16.95 0.19 12.45
CA THR A 279 -17.16 1.29 13.39
C THR A 279 -17.25 2.65 12.70
N LYS A 280 -17.05 2.68 11.37
CA LYS A 280 -17.10 3.90 10.57
C LYS A 280 -18.53 4.31 10.28
N PRO A 281 -18.82 5.64 10.12
CA PRO A 281 -20.15 6.12 9.73
C PRO A 281 -20.64 5.48 8.43
N VAL A 282 -21.97 5.40 8.28
CA VAL A 282 -22.62 4.88 7.08
C VAL A 282 -22.07 5.58 5.83
N GLY A 283 -21.66 4.79 4.85
CA GLY A 283 -21.06 5.26 3.59
C GLY A 283 -19.54 5.48 3.62
N LYS A 284 -18.87 5.44 4.78
CA LYS A 284 -17.40 5.60 4.90
C LYS A 284 -16.66 4.29 5.16
N GLY A 285 -17.36 3.21 5.46
CA GLY A 285 -16.76 1.90 5.68
C GLY A 285 -17.64 0.79 5.13
N THR A 286 -17.08 -0.12 4.34
CA THR A 286 -17.80 -1.29 3.80
C THR A 286 -17.88 -2.44 4.80
N GLY A 287 -17.03 -2.44 5.84
CA GLY A 287 -16.90 -3.55 6.79
C GLY A 287 -16.37 -4.84 6.17
N GLN A 288 -15.84 -4.79 4.93
CA GLN A 288 -15.38 -5.99 4.21
C GLN A 288 -13.86 -6.15 4.20
N GLY A 289 -13.10 -5.08 4.46
CA GLY A 289 -11.64 -5.08 4.29
C GLY A 289 -10.93 -6.18 5.08
N LEU A 290 -11.17 -6.28 6.39
CA LEU A 290 -10.53 -7.29 7.25
C LEU A 290 -11.09 -8.70 7.02
N ALA A 291 -12.36 -8.85 6.70
CA ALA A 291 -12.95 -10.13 6.32
C ALA A 291 -12.31 -10.68 5.02
N ILE A 292 -12.03 -9.82 4.04
CA ILE A 292 -11.31 -10.17 2.81
C ILE A 292 -9.87 -10.57 3.13
N VAL A 293 -9.18 -9.82 4.01
CA VAL A 293 -7.81 -10.15 4.47
C VAL A 293 -7.80 -11.56 5.08
N HIS A 294 -8.73 -11.85 5.99
CA HIS A 294 -8.85 -13.15 6.62
C HIS A 294 -9.08 -14.26 5.59
N LYS A 295 -10.06 -14.10 4.69
CA LYS A 295 -10.37 -15.08 3.64
C LYS A 295 -9.15 -15.38 2.76
N ILE A 296 -8.48 -14.34 2.26
CA ILE A 296 -7.31 -14.51 1.39
C ILE A 296 -6.19 -15.24 2.11
N VAL A 297 -5.87 -14.84 3.33
CA VAL A 297 -4.72 -15.40 4.05
C VAL A 297 -5.00 -16.82 4.52
N VAL A 298 -6.15 -17.05 5.15
CA VAL A 298 -6.45 -18.33 5.79
C VAL A 298 -6.98 -19.35 4.77
N GLU A 299 -8.00 -18.98 3.99
CA GLU A 299 -8.66 -19.95 3.10
C GLU A 299 -7.87 -20.20 1.81
N HIS A 300 -7.34 -19.11 1.17
CA HIS A 300 -6.69 -19.26 -0.13
C HIS A 300 -5.19 -19.60 0.00
N HIS A 301 -4.52 -19.06 1.03
CA HIS A 301 -3.09 -19.27 1.20
C HIS A 301 -2.72 -20.33 2.24
N GLY A 302 -3.66 -20.71 3.14
CA GLY A 302 -3.39 -21.63 4.24
C GLY A 302 -2.47 -21.01 5.29
N GLY A 303 -2.45 -19.70 5.36
CA GLY A 303 -1.69 -18.92 6.32
C GLY A 303 -2.54 -18.56 7.55
N TRP A 304 -2.07 -17.60 8.33
CA TRP A 304 -2.74 -17.13 9.54
C TRP A 304 -2.48 -15.65 9.79
N ILE A 305 -3.30 -15.03 10.65
CA ILE A 305 -3.25 -13.61 10.95
C ILE A 305 -3.22 -13.41 12.45
N LEU A 306 -2.35 -12.52 12.91
CA LEU A 306 -2.34 -11.97 14.24
C LEU A 306 -2.50 -10.47 14.21
N PHE A 307 -2.95 -9.90 15.33
CA PHE A 307 -2.82 -8.47 15.54
C PHE A 307 -2.48 -8.17 17.01
N ASP A 308 -1.65 -7.15 17.17
CA ASP A 308 -1.33 -6.56 18.47
C ASP A 308 -1.90 -5.15 18.48
N THR A 309 -2.65 -4.80 19.52
CA THR A 309 -3.26 -3.49 19.61
C THR A 309 -3.38 -3.05 21.06
N ALA A 310 -3.17 -1.75 21.29
CA ALA A 310 -3.44 -1.13 22.59
C ALA A 310 -4.08 0.23 22.40
N PRO A 311 -5.05 0.63 23.22
CA PRO A 311 -5.67 1.95 23.14
C PRO A 311 -4.63 3.07 23.18
N GLY A 312 -4.65 3.96 22.17
CA GLY A 312 -3.73 5.08 22.03
C GLY A 312 -2.30 4.74 21.61
N ARG A 313 -1.99 3.46 21.37
CA ARG A 313 -0.65 3.00 20.92
C ARG A 313 -0.63 2.45 19.50
N GLY A 314 -1.80 2.37 18.83
CA GLY A 314 -1.94 1.88 17.48
C GLY A 314 -2.21 0.39 17.37
N THR A 315 -2.06 -0.12 16.15
CA THR A 315 -2.31 -1.54 15.82
C THR A 315 -1.21 -2.06 14.92
N THR A 316 -0.81 -3.31 15.12
CA THR A 316 0.06 -4.04 14.20
C THR A 316 -0.66 -5.30 13.75
N PHE A 317 -0.99 -5.39 12.47
CA PHE A 317 -1.45 -6.63 11.86
C PHE A 317 -0.26 -7.40 11.31
N ARG A 318 -0.21 -8.71 11.56
CA ARG A 318 0.80 -9.65 11.04
C ARG A 318 0.12 -10.75 10.26
N VAL A 319 0.56 -10.94 9.05
CA VAL A 319 0.07 -11.94 8.10
C VAL A 319 1.20 -12.92 7.81
N PHE A 320 0.93 -14.20 7.96
CA PHE A 320 1.90 -15.27 7.75
C PHE A 320 1.50 -16.11 6.54
N LEU A 321 2.40 -16.23 5.58
CA LEU A 321 2.21 -17.00 4.36
C LEU A 321 3.18 -18.19 4.35
N PRO A 322 2.69 -19.44 4.20
CA PRO A 322 3.55 -20.60 4.20
C PRO A 322 4.44 -20.64 2.95
N LEU A 323 5.70 -20.96 3.16
CA LEU A 323 6.61 -21.38 2.09
C LEU A 323 6.35 -22.85 1.79
N LEU A 324 6.34 -23.23 0.50
CA LEU A 324 6.29 -24.66 0.13
C LEU A 324 7.47 -25.38 0.77
N ARG A 325 7.20 -26.45 1.52
CA ARG A 325 8.27 -27.32 1.95
C ARG A 325 8.91 -27.96 0.71
N PRO A 326 10.25 -28.11 0.68
CA PRO A 326 10.93 -28.77 -0.46
C PRO A 326 10.40 -30.16 -0.76
N ASP A 327 9.79 -30.82 0.21
CA ASP A 327 9.31 -32.21 0.13
C ASP A 327 7.93 -32.37 -0.53
N ALA A 328 7.28 -31.27 -0.97
CA ALA A 328 5.97 -31.30 -1.65
C ALA A 328 6.07 -31.31 -3.19
N ILE A 329 7.29 -31.49 -3.74
CA ILE A 329 7.52 -31.67 -5.18
C ILE A 329 7.92 -33.14 -5.40
N ASN A 330 6.90 -34.01 -5.40
CA ASN A 330 6.99 -35.36 -5.95
C ASN A 330 5.78 -35.62 -6.83
#